data_f2dbe4fbd12f0d42098abae58957d104
#
_entry.id   f2dbe4fbd12f0d42098abae58957d104
#
_cell.length_a   1.000
_cell.length_b   1.000
_cell.length_c   1.000
_cell.angle_alpha   90.00
_cell.angle_beta   90.00
_cell.angle_gamma   90.00
#
_symmetry.space_group_name_H-M   'P 1'
#
loop_
_entity.id
_entity.type
_entity.pdbx_description
1 polymer ?
#
loop_
_entity_poly.entity_id
_entity_poly.type
_entity_poly.pdbx_seq_one_letter_code
_entity_poly.pdbx_strand_id
1 'polypeptide(L)'
;MREGNALQVFYDEKLVGTLAMTADHKAAFQYSEEWIENGFPISPFSLPLKKQVFVPTKDYFDGLFGVFADSLPDNWGRLLLDRLLRAHKQNPDKLTVLDRLAIVGKSGMGALTYYPEKKIDEQYGDVDLDELAEQCRKILNTEYSDRLDELYRLGGTSGGARPKIMTTVNGEEWIIKFPAHVDGENAGKMEYDYSCCAKKCGIIMSETRLFSSENCEGYFGIKRFDRISDKNGTKRIHMLTAAALLELNFEHPSLDYHSLMKLTKILTRDNKKDMLSLIHISEPTRRV
;
A
#
# COMPACT_ATOMS: atom_id res chain seq x y z
N MET A 1 -1.94 22.98 -22.02
CA MET A 1 -1.42 21.80 -21.31
C MET A 1 -2.27 20.62 -21.77
N ARG A 2 -1.67 19.50 -22.16
CA ARG A 2 -2.43 18.28 -22.48
C ARG A 2 -3.12 17.83 -21.18
N GLU A 3 -4.43 17.61 -21.21
CA GLU A 3 -5.17 16.98 -20.12
C GLU A 3 -4.48 15.63 -19.83
N GLY A 4 -4.09 15.42 -18.57
CA GLY A 4 -3.43 14.19 -18.11
C GLY A 4 -2.03 14.36 -17.51
N ASN A 5 -1.42 15.55 -17.54
CA ASN A 5 -0.06 15.76 -17.04
C ASN A 5 0.04 16.26 -15.59
N ALA A 6 -1.07 16.43 -14.88
CA ALA A 6 -1.09 16.89 -13.50
C ALA A 6 -2.16 16.16 -12.68
N LEU A 7 -1.86 15.88 -11.41
CA LEU A 7 -2.77 15.34 -10.41
C LEU A 7 -2.78 16.22 -9.16
N GLN A 8 -3.95 16.43 -8.61
CA GLN A 8 -4.12 17.01 -7.28
C GLN A 8 -4.01 15.90 -6.23
N VAL A 9 -3.28 16.18 -5.17
CA VAL A 9 -3.09 15.29 -4.02
C VAL A 9 -3.92 15.82 -2.86
N PHE A 10 -4.76 14.97 -2.27
CA PHE A 10 -5.61 15.33 -1.14
C PHE A 10 -5.28 14.48 0.10
N TYR A 11 -5.60 15.04 1.26
CA TYR A 11 -5.62 14.39 2.55
C TYR A 11 -6.91 14.82 3.29
N ASP A 12 -7.78 13.88 3.65
CA ASP A 12 -9.08 14.18 4.28
C ASP A 12 -9.81 15.34 3.56
N GLU A 13 -9.97 15.23 2.24
CA GLU A 13 -10.61 16.21 1.36
C GLU A 13 -9.89 17.58 1.24
N LYS A 14 -8.80 17.80 1.96
CA LYS A 14 -7.99 19.02 1.85
C LYS A 14 -6.92 18.87 0.77
N LEU A 15 -6.78 19.90 -0.07
CA LEU A 15 -5.75 19.92 -1.10
C LEU A 15 -4.36 20.03 -0.46
N VAL A 16 -3.57 18.99 -0.57
CA VAL A 16 -2.16 18.97 -0.14
C VAL A 16 -1.29 19.73 -1.13
N GLY A 17 -1.48 19.46 -2.42
CA GLY A 17 -0.68 20.06 -3.48
C GLY A 17 -0.93 19.42 -4.83
N THR A 18 -0.04 19.69 -5.78
CA THR A 18 -0.16 19.23 -7.17
C THR A 18 1.11 18.50 -7.61
N LEU A 19 0.92 17.35 -8.25
CA LEU A 19 1.94 16.62 -9.00
C LEU A 19 1.83 16.98 -10.48
N ALA A 20 2.95 17.20 -11.15
CA ALA A 20 2.99 17.43 -12.60
C ALA A 20 4.22 16.74 -13.22
N MET A 21 4.03 16.13 -14.40
CA MET A 21 5.17 15.54 -15.13
C MET A 21 6.06 16.62 -15.73
N THR A 22 7.35 16.50 -15.49
CA THR A 22 8.39 17.30 -16.14
C THR A 22 8.77 16.71 -17.51
N ALA A 23 9.55 17.44 -18.30
CA ALA A 23 9.98 16.99 -19.62
C ALA A 23 10.94 15.77 -19.56
N ASP A 24 11.63 15.58 -18.45
CA ASP A 24 12.52 14.46 -18.15
C ASP A 24 11.83 13.31 -17.41
N HIS A 25 10.50 13.23 -17.53
CA HIS A 25 9.66 12.16 -16.97
C HIS A 25 9.70 12.01 -15.43
N LYS A 26 9.94 13.11 -14.71
CA LYS A 26 9.84 13.15 -13.25
C LYS A 26 8.55 13.81 -12.81
N ALA A 27 7.97 13.35 -11.72
CA ALA A 27 6.77 13.95 -11.14
C ALA A 27 7.18 15.04 -10.14
N ALA A 28 7.21 16.28 -10.59
CA ALA A 28 7.42 17.42 -9.73
C ALA A 28 6.21 17.65 -8.82
N PHE A 29 6.45 18.06 -7.58
CA PHE A 29 5.41 18.32 -6.58
C PHE A 29 5.52 19.73 -6.02
N GLN A 30 4.37 20.37 -5.81
CA GLN A 30 4.27 21.65 -5.12
C GLN A 30 3.10 21.61 -4.13
N TYR A 31 3.36 22.00 -2.89
CA TYR A 31 2.31 22.18 -1.88
C TYR A 31 1.34 23.31 -2.26
N SER A 32 0.07 23.18 -1.87
CA SER A 32 -0.90 24.27 -1.88
C SER A 32 -0.55 25.31 -0.80
N GLU A 33 -0.95 26.56 -1.00
CA GLU A 33 -0.72 27.60 0.01
C GLU A 33 -1.43 27.30 1.33
N GLU A 34 -2.67 26.86 1.24
CA GLU A 34 -3.47 26.48 2.41
C GLU A 34 -2.81 25.32 3.22
N TRP A 35 -2.21 24.34 2.51
CA TRP A 35 -1.53 23.23 3.18
C TRP A 35 -0.21 23.66 3.83
N ILE A 36 0.51 24.63 3.24
CA ILE A 36 1.72 25.21 3.83
C ILE A 36 1.40 25.90 5.16
N GLU A 37 0.25 26.58 5.25
CA GLU A 37 -0.14 27.30 6.46
C GLU A 37 -0.69 26.37 7.56
N ASN A 38 -1.47 25.34 7.21
CA ASN A 38 -2.28 24.58 8.16
C ASN A 38 -1.97 23.07 8.17
N GLY A 39 -1.09 22.59 7.30
CA GLY A 39 -0.78 21.20 7.13
C GLY A 39 0.51 20.75 7.82
N PHE A 40 1.06 19.67 7.32
CA PHE A 40 2.31 19.07 7.80
C PHE A 40 3.13 18.55 6.59
N PRO A 41 4.46 18.33 6.75
CA PRO A 41 5.27 17.76 5.68
C PRO A 41 4.89 16.28 5.46
N ILE A 42 4.32 15.96 4.28
CA ILE A 42 3.88 14.57 3.97
C ILE A 42 5.06 13.59 3.83
N SER A 43 6.26 14.11 3.59
CA SER A 43 7.53 13.38 3.70
C SER A 43 8.58 14.34 4.26
N PRO A 44 8.87 14.30 5.56
CA PRO A 44 9.64 15.36 6.22
C PRO A 44 11.07 15.53 5.70
N PHE A 45 11.66 14.51 5.11
CA PHE A 45 13.03 14.58 4.60
C PHE A 45 13.10 15.01 3.13
N SER A 46 12.21 14.51 2.29
CA SER A 46 12.22 14.81 0.84
C SER A 46 11.30 15.96 0.45
N LEU A 47 10.21 16.18 1.21
CA LEU A 47 9.21 17.23 0.96
C LEU A 47 8.97 18.07 2.23
N PRO A 48 9.95 18.86 2.69
CA PRO A 48 9.74 19.79 3.79
C PRO A 48 8.67 20.81 3.42
N LEU A 49 7.91 21.30 4.40
CA LEU A 49 6.81 22.23 4.19
C LEU A 49 7.32 23.62 3.77
N LYS A 50 7.49 23.83 2.46
CA LYS A 50 8.03 25.06 1.87
C LYS A 50 7.33 25.41 0.57
N LYS A 51 7.21 26.71 0.27
CA LYS A 51 6.66 27.21 -1.00
C LYS A 51 7.71 27.13 -2.11
N GLN A 52 7.85 25.94 -2.68
CA GLN A 52 8.74 25.67 -3.81
C GLN A 52 8.25 24.48 -4.61
N VAL A 53 8.74 24.32 -5.83
CA VAL A 53 8.57 23.11 -6.62
C VAL A 53 9.68 22.11 -6.24
N PHE A 54 9.28 20.91 -5.84
CA PHE A 54 10.19 19.81 -5.56
C PHE A 54 10.25 18.88 -6.77
N VAL A 55 11.46 18.45 -7.14
CA VAL A 55 11.67 17.49 -8.22
C VAL A 55 12.49 16.32 -7.66
N PRO A 56 12.09 15.06 -7.91
CA PRO A 56 12.86 13.90 -7.46
C PRO A 56 14.29 13.93 -8.04
N THR A 57 15.27 13.72 -7.17
CA THR A 57 16.68 13.66 -7.58
C THR A 57 17.15 12.25 -7.89
N LYS A 58 16.42 11.23 -7.39
CA LYS A 58 16.68 9.81 -7.58
C LYS A 58 15.58 9.17 -8.42
N ASP A 59 15.91 8.14 -9.18
CA ASP A 59 14.97 7.45 -10.07
C ASP A 59 14.48 6.11 -9.51
N TYR A 60 14.61 5.89 -8.19
CA TYR A 60 14.24 4.64 -7.52
C TYR A 60 12.74 4.31 -7.54
N PHE A 61 11.90 5.30 -7.85
CA PHE A 61 10.45 5.19 -7.84
C PHE A 61 9.84 5.65 -9.17
N ASP A 62 10.48 5.31 -10.28
CA ASP A 62 10.02 5.68 -11.63
C ASP A 62 9.78 7.19 -11.78
N GLY A 63 10.62 8.02 -11.14
CA GLY A 63 10.52 9.48 -11.16
C GLY A 63 9.51 10.09 -10.18
N LEU A 64 8.98 9.31 -9.22
CA LEU A 64 8.18 9.81 -8.09
C LEU A 64 9.06 10.08 -6.85
N PHE A 65 8.52 10.85 -5.91
CA PHE A 65 8.95 10.78 -4.51
C PHE A 65 8.40 9.53 -3.85
N GLY A 66 9.15 8.93 -2.91
CA GLY A 66 8.78 7.72 -2.22
C GLY A 66 7.38 7.76 -1.59
N VAL A 67 6.97 8.91 -1.02
CA VAL A 67 5.64 9.08 -0.41
C VAL A 67 4.48 8.84 -1.39
N PHE A 68 4.65 9.17 -2.66
CA PHE A 68 3.64 8.91 -3.69
C PHE A 68 3.78 7.49 -4.24
N ALA A 69 5.00 6.98 -4.31
CA ALA A 69 5.27 5.60 -4.70
C ALA A 69 4.64 4.59 -3.72
N ASP A 70 4.62 4.89 -2.41
CA ASP A 70 3.93 4.06 -1.40
C ASP A 70 2.41 3.94 -1.62
N SER A 71 1.81 4.82 -2.41
CA SER A 71 0.41 4.70 -2.82
C SER A 71 0.20 3.79 -4.02
N LEU A 72 1.25 3.51 -4.79
CA LEU A 72 1.17 2.64 -5.95
C LEU A 72 1.12 1.17 -5.53
N PRO A 73 0.40 0.34 -6.28
CA PRO A 73 0.49 -1.10 -6.10
C PRO A 73 1.91 -1.59 -6.46
N ASP A 74 2.43 -2.46 -5.63
CA ASP A 74 3.66 -3.20 -5.94
C ASP A 74 3.36 -4.58 -6.57
N ASN A 75 4.22 -5.55 -6.43
CA ASN A 75 4.24 -6.82 -7.17
C ASN A 75 2.86 -7.44 -7.44
N TRP A 76 2.05 -7.75 -6.42
CA TRP A 76 0.75 -8.37 -6.60
C TRP A 76 -0.27 -7.43 -7.26
N GLY A 77 -0.42 -6.23 -6.71
CA GLY A 77 -1.37 -5.26 -7.24
C GLY A 77 -0.99 -4.78 -8.64
N ARG A 78 0.31 -4.62 -8.94
CA ARG A 78 0.80 -4.30 -10.27
C ARG A 78 0.49 -5.41 -11.27
N LEU A 79 0.66 -6.69 -10.89
CA LEU A 79 0.29 -7.83 -11.72
C LEU A 79 -1.20 -7.81 -12.07
N LEU A 80 -2.06 -7.56 -11.09
CA LEU A 80 -3.52 -7.44 -11.31
C LEU A 80 -3.85 -6.30 -12.27
N LEU A 81 -3.30 -5.11 -12.01
CA LEU A 81 -3.52 -3.93 -12.84
C LEU A 81 -3.08 -4.17 -14.29
N ASP A 82 -1.88 -4.68 -14.49
CA ASP A 82 -1.32 -4.88 -15.83
C ASP A 82 -2.13 -5.93 -16.63
N ARG A 83 -2.63 -6.99 -15.97
CA ARG A 83 -3.52 -7.96 -16.60
C ARG A 83 -4.89 -7.38 -16.94
N LEU A 84 -5.46 -6.61 -16.02
CA LEU A 84 -6.74 -5.94 -16.22
C LEU A 84 -6.69 -4.99 -17.42
N LEU A 85 -5.66 -4.16 -17.50
CA LEU A 85 -5.45 -3.25 -18.62
C LEU A 85 -5.33 -4.00 -19.95
N ARG A 86 -4.58 -5.11 -19.98
CA ARG A 86 -4.46 -5.95 -21.18
C ARG A 86 -5.81 -6.60 -21.58
N ALA A 87 -6.60 -7.06 -20.60
CA ALA A 87 -7.93 -7.59 -20.84
C ALA A 87 -8.85 -6.54 -21.49
N HIS A 88 -8.73 -5.27 -21.08
CA HIS A 88 -9.42 -4.13 -21.69
C HIS A 88 -8.71 -3.55 -22.93
N LYS A 89 -7.76 -4.30 -23.54
CA LYS A 89 -7.01 -3.90 -24.75
C LYS A 89 -6.20 -2.61 -24.57
N GLN A 90 -5.83 -2.28 -23.34
CA GLN A 90 -4.95 -1.17 -23.02
C GLN A 90 -3.52 -1.68 -22.80
N ASN A 91 -2.52 -0.88 -23.20
CA ASN A 91 -1.11 -1.24 -22.98
C ASN A 91 -0.62 -0.62 -21.66
N PRO A 92 -0.31 -1.43 -20.63
CA PRO A 92 0.17 -0.94 -19.34
C PRO A 92 1.52 -0.20 -19.43
N ASP A 93 2.35 -0.51 -20.43
CA ASP A 93 3.66 0.11 -20.62
C ASP A 93 3.59 1.58 -21.12
N LYS A 94 2.42 2.01 -21.59
CA LYS A 94 2.17 3.40 -22.00
C LYS A 94 1.69 4.29 -20.87
N LEU A 95 1.37 3.74 -19.70
CA LEU A 95 0.93 4.51 -18.56
C LEU A 95 2.10 5.21 -17.89
N THR A 96 1.94 6.50 -17.67
CA THR A 96 2.84 7.27 -16.80
C THR A 96 2.60 6.91 -15.33
N VAL A 97 3.53 7.28 -14.45
CA VAL A 97 3.34 7.10 -12.99
C VAL A 97 2.14 7.92 -12.48
N LEU A 98 1.84 9.08 -13.07
CA LEU A 98 0.64 9.85 -12.72
C LEU A 98 -0.65 9.16 -13.19
N ASP A 99 -0.63 8.48 -14.34
CA ASP A 99 -1.77 7.66 -14.78
C ASP A 99 -2.05 6.54 -13.79
N ARG A 100 -1.00 5.87 -13.29
CA ARG A 100 -1.13 4.81 -12.26
C ARG A 100 -1.67 5.37 -10.94
N LEU A 101 -1.19 6.54 -10.49
CA LEU A 101 -1.75 7.22 -9.31
C LEU A 101 -3.21 7.63 -9.50
N ALA A 102 -3.58 8.10 -10.70
CA ALA A 102 -4.98 8.43 -11.03
C ALA A 102 -5.90 7.19 -10.97
N ILE A 103 -5.39 6.02 -11.38
CA ILE A 103 -6.12 4.73 -11.27
C ILE A 103 -6.26 4.31 -9.80
N VAL A 104 -5.22 4.50 -8.98
CA VAL A 104 -5.31 4.27 -7.53
C VAL A 104 -6.36 5.18 -6.89
N GLY A 105 -6.41 6.46 -7.28
CA GLY A 105 -7.41 7.42 -6.83
C GLY A 105 -7.57 7.45 -5.31
N LYS A 106 -8.70 6.92 -4.83
CA LYS A 106 -9.06 6.84 -3.40
C LYS A 106 -8.79 5.45 -2.77
N SER A 107 -8.43 4.43 -3.55
CA SER A 107 -8.35 3.05 -3.06
C SER A 107 -7.02 2.70 -2.37
N GLY A 108 -5.99 3.54 -2.51
CA GLY A 108 -4.64 3.29 -2.02
C GLY A 108 -4.50 3.12 -0.51
N MET A 109 -3.34 2.61 -0.10
CA MET A 109 -2.92 2.58 1.29
C MET A 109 -2.64 4.00 1.81
N GLY A 110 -2.74 4.17 3.13
CA GLY A 110 -2.53 5.47 3.77
C GLY A 110 -3.67 6.46 3.54
N ALA A 111 -3.38 7.76 3.65
CA ALA A 111 -4.38 8.81 3.62
C ALA A 111 -4.39 9.66 2.35
N LEU A 112 -3.34 9.58 1.53
CA LEU A 112 -3.28 10.38 0.30
C LEU A 112 -4.25 9.83 -0.75
N THR A 113 -4.91 10.74 -1.46
CA THR A 113 -5.80 10.43 -2.58
C THR A 113 -5.49 11.34 -3.76
N TYR A 114 -5.84 10.90 -4.96
CA TYR A 114 -5.41 11.53 -6.21
C TYR A 114 -6.60 11.86 -7.09
N TYR A 115 -6.61 13.08 -7.65
CA TYR A 115 -7.66 13.55 -8.54
C TYR A 115 -7.07 14.27 -9.77
N PRO A 116 -7.65 14.09 -10.99
CA PRO A 116 -8.84 13.29 -11.28
C PRO A 116 -8.57 11.78 -11.16
N GLU A 117 -9.57 11.06 -10.63
CA GLU A 117 -9.55 9.60 -10.55
C GLU A 117 -9.92 8.99 -11.90
N LYS A 118 -9.15 8.00 -12.35
CA LYS A 118 -9.48 7.18 -13.52
C LYS A 118 -10.17 5.90 -13.05
N LYS A 119 -11.49 5.86 -13.17
CA LYS A 119 -12.26 4.67 -12.82
C LYS A 119 -12.05 3.56 -13.86
N ILE A 120 -11.92 2.33 -13.37
CA ILE A 120 -12.07 1.10 -14.16
C ILE A 120 -13.47 0.60 -13.83
N ASP A 121 -14.27 0.26 -14.84
CA ASP A 121 -15.66 -0.18 -14.67
C ASP A 121 -15.77 -1.35 -13.69
N GLU A 122 -16.75 -1.27 -12.78
CA GLU A 122 -16.89 -2.16 -11.63
C GLU A 122 -18.24 -2.88 -11.64
N GLN A 123 -18.22 -4.21 -11.43
CA GLN A 123 -19.40 -5.00 -11.04
C GLN A 123 -19.17 -5.62 -9.68
N TYR A 124 -20.22 -5.63 -8.83
CA TYR A 124 -20.14 -6.06 -7.43
C TYR A 124 -20.87 -7.39 -7.22
N GLY A 125 -20.29 -8.26 -6.38
CA GLY A 125 -20.91 -9.48 -5.88
C GLY A 125 -20.54 -9.71 -4.41
N ASP A 126 -21.18 -10.70 -3.77
CA ASP A 126 -20.76 -11.17 -2.43
C ASP A 126 -19.36 -11.77 -2.50
N VAL A 127 -18.56 -11.53 -1.44
CA VAL A 127 -17.17 -11.95 -1.35
C VAL A 127 -17.09 -13.37 -0.79
N ASP A 128 -16.86 -14.36 -1.67
CA ASP A 128 -16.47 -15.70 -1.28
C ASP A 128 -14.94 -15.82 -1.26
N LEU A 129 -14.36 -16.04 -0.07
CA LEU A 129 -12.91 -16.06 0.14
C LEU A 129 -12.25 -17.26 -0.56
N ASP A 130 -12.88 -18.43 -0.56
CA ASP A 130 -12.34 -19.63 -1.19
C ASP A 130 -12.34 -19.50 -2.72
N GLU A 131 -13.38 -18.92 -3.28
CA GLU A 131 -13.44 -18.63 -4.71
C GLU A 131 -12.38 -17.59 -5.11
N LEU A 132 -12.23 -16.51 -4.34
CA LEU A 132 -11.20 -15.50 -4.62
C LEU A 132 -9.78 -16.04 -4.48
N ALA A 133 -9.53 -16.92 -3.50
CA ALA A 133 -8.24 -17.61 -3.36
C ALA A 133 -7.92 -18.47 -4.59
N GLU A 134 -8.90 -19.21 -5.12
CA GLU A 134 -8.73 -20.01 -6.33
C GLU A 134 -8.48 -19.11 -7.56
N GLN A 135 -9.17 -17.99 -7.70
CA GLN A 135 -8.91 -17.03 -8.78
C GLN A 135 -7.51 -16.40 -8.67
N CYS A 136 -7.04 -16.11 -7.44
CA CYS A 136 -5.66 -15.67 -7.22
C CYS A 136 -4.66 -16.74 -7.68
N ARG A 137 -4.92 -18.02 -7.38
CA ARG A 137 -4.07 -19.15 -7.80
C ARG A 137 -3.99 -19.23 -9.33
N LYS A 138 -5.13 -19.13 -10.03
CA LYS A 138 -5.16 -19.09 -11.50
C LYS A 138 -4.30 -17.97 -12.05
N ILE A 139 -4.40 -16.75 -11.47
CA ILE A 139 -3.58 -15.62 -11.90
C ILE A 139 -2.10 -15.89 -11.70
N LEU A 140 -1.68 -16.45 -10.57
CA LEU A 140 -0.29 -16.79 -10.33
C LEU A 140 0.24 -17.85 -11.30
N ASN A 141 -0.59 -18.81 -11.69
CA ASN A 141 -0.28 -19.84 -12.70
C ASN A 141 -0.35 -19.33 -14.15
N THR A 142 -0.58 -18.05 -14.36
CA THR A 142 -0.76 -17.47 -15.70
C THR A 142 -2.01 -18.03 -16.43
N GLU A 143 -2.99 -18.51 -15.69
CA GLU A 143 -4.27 -18.98 -16.19
C GLU A 143 -5.28 -17.81 -16.32
N TYR A 144 -6.33 -18.01 -17.06
CA TYR A 144 -7.43 -17.03 -17.19
C TYR A 144 -8.25 -16.98 -15.89
N SER A 145 -8.57 -15.76 -15.45
CA SER A 145 -9.50 -15.49 -14.35
C SER A 145 -10.66 -14.67 -14.87
N ASP A 146 -11.88 -15.10 -14.63
CA ASP A 146 -13.11 -14.42 -14.96
C ASP A 146 -13.53 -13.35 -13.93
N ARG A 147 -12.81 -13.30 -12.76
CA ARG A 147 -13.04 -12.31 -11.69
C ARG A 147 -11.85 -11.34 -11.52
N LEU A 148 -11.14 -11.06 -12.60
CA LEU A 148 -9.96 -10.20 -12.56
C LEU A 148 -10.28 -8.78 -12.10
N ASP A 149 -11.41 -8.22 -12.54
CA ASP A 149 -11.89 -6.89 -12.15
C ASP A 149 -12.15 -6.82 -10.65
N GLU A 150 -12.79 -7.85 -10.08
CA GLU A 150 -13.06 -7.93 -8.65
C GLU A 150 -11.79 -8.09 -7.83
N LEU A 151 -10.87 -8.95 -8.24
CA LEU A 151 -9.57 -9.10 -7.58
C LEU A 151 -8.77 -7.81 -7.60
N TYR A 152 -8.79 -7.08 -8.72
CA TYR A 152 -8.12 -5.78 -8.79
C TYR A 152 -8.77 -4.77 -7.84
N ARG A 153 -10.08 -4.69 -7.82
CA ARG A 153 -10.82 -3.79 -6.91
C ARG A 153 -10.49 -4.05 -5.45
N LEU A 154 -10.46 -5.33 -5.05
CA LEU A 154 -10.22 -5.72 -3.66
C LEU A 154 -8.74 -5.72 -3.27
N GLY A 155 -7.83 -6.03 -4.18
CA GLY A 155 -6.42 -6.24 -3.86
C GLY A 155 -5.41 -5.47 -4.70
N GLY A 156 -5.86 -4.83 -5.78
CA GLY A 156 -4.99 -4.21 -6.78
C GLY A 156 -4.20 -2.98 -6.30
N THR A 157 -4.57 -2.39 -5.17
CA THR A 157 -3.85 -1.24 -4.58
C THR A 157 -3.10 -1.63 -3.30
N SER A 158 -2.99 -2.94 -3.01
CA SER A 158 -2.24 -3.44 -1.86
C SER A 158 -0.76 -3.61 -2.16
N GLY A 159 0.10 -3.41 -1.16
CA GLY A 159 1.53 -3.68 -1.24
C GLY A 159 1.89 -5.15 -0.95
N GLY A 160 3.07 -5.61 -1.42
CA GLY A 160 3.61 -6.94 -1.19
C GLY A 160 3.34 -7.96 -2.29
N ALA A 161 4.17 -9.00 -2.35
CA ALA A 161 4.17 -9.97 -3.45
C ALA A 161 3.09 -11.05 -3.35
N ARG A 162 2.54 -11.32 -2.16
CA ARG A 162 1.56 -12.38 -1.95
C ARG A 162 0.14 -11.92 -2.24
N PRO A 163 -0.72 -12.81 -2.78
CA PRO A 163 -2.13 -12.52 -3.02
C PRO A 163 -2.83 -12.05 -1.75
N LYS A 164 -3.58 -10.98 -1.87
CA LYS A 164 -4.39 -10.45 -0.77
C LYS A 164 -5.52 -9.57 -1.28
N ILE A 165 -6.52 -9.40 -0.45
CA ILE A 165 -7.61 -8.47 -0.67
C ILE A 165 -7.74 -7.50 0.50
N MET A 166 -8.32 -6.34 0.22
CA MET A 166 -8.77 -5.38 1.21
C MET A 166 -10.30 -5.37 1.19
N THR A 167 -10.94 -5.69 2.29
CA THR A 167 -12.40 -5.80 2.37
C THR A 167 -12.91 -5.33 3.72
N THR A 168 -14.20 -5.03 3.78
CA THR A 168 -14.87 -4.62 5.01
C THR A 168 -15.54 -5.84 5.65
N VAL A 169 -15.21 -6.09 6.91
CA VAL A 169 -15.87 -7.14 7.73
C VAL A 169 -16.45 -6.48 8.97
N ASN A 170 -17.76 -6.58 9.15
CA ASN A 170 -18.50 -5.96 10.27
C ASN A 170 -18.24 -4.45 10.43
N GLY A 171 -18.11 -3.73 9.31
CA GLY A 171 -17.85 -2.27 9.31
C GLY A 171 -16.39 -1.87 9.55
N GLU A 172 -15.47 -2.83 9.63
CA GLU A 172 -14.04 -2.61 9.83
C GLU A 172 -13.25 -3.04 8.61
N GLU A 173 -12.19 -2.31 8.29
CA GLU A 173 -11.34 -2.56 7.12
C GLU A 173 -10.25 -3.59 7.43
N TRP A 174 -10.19 -4.65 6.64
CA TRP A 174 -9.28 -5.78 6.81
C TRP A 174 -8.43 -6.01 5.56
N ILE A 175 -7.23 -6.53 5.76
CA ILE A 175 -6.41 -7.17 4.72
C ILE A 175 -6.46 -8.66 4.97
N ILE A 176 -6.95 -9.44 3.99
CA ILE A 176 -6.99 -10.90 4.04
C ILE A 176 -5.98 -11.44 3.04
N LYS A 177 -5.07 -12.30 3.48
CA LYS A 177 -4.00 -12.88 2.66
C LYS A 177 -4.34 -14.28 2.23
N PHE A 178 -4.06 -14.59 0.97
CA PHE A 178 -4.20 -15.91 0.40
C PHE A 178 -2.83 -16.59 0.21
N PRO A 179 -2.76 -17.92 0.27
CA PRO A 179 -1.53 -18.65 -0.03
C PRO A 179 -1.04 -18.35 -1.45
N ALA A 180 0.28 -18.20 -1.62
CA ALA A 180 0.90 -18.24 -2.93
C ALA A 180 1.16 -19.72 -3.33
N HIS A 181 1.48 -19.96 -4.61
CA HIS A 181 1.73 -21.33 -5.12
C HIS A 181 2.78 -22.12 -4.32
N VAL A 182 3.78 -21.43 -3.77
CA VAL A 182 4.86 -22.05 -2.98
C VAL A 182 4.52 -22.24 -1.51
N ASP A 183 3.37 -21.74 -1.07
CA ASP A 183 2.93 -21.81 0.33
C ASP A 183 2.14 -23.11 0.55
N GLY A 184 2.29 -23.69 1.73
CA GLY A 184 1.46 -24.84 2.16
C GLY A 184 0.04 -24.39 2.56
N GLU A 185 -0.87 -25.37 2.68
CA GLU A 185 -2.28 -25.16 3.10
C GLU A 185 -2.40 -24.54 4.50
N ASN A 186 -1.35 -24.61 5.31
CA ASN A 186 -1.31 -24.05 6.66
C ASN A 186 -0.69 -22.64 6.75
N ALA A 187 -0.32 -22.01 5.64
CA ALA A 187 0.38 -20.73 5.65
C ALA A 187 -0.40 -19.62 6.39
N GLY A 188 -1.71 -19.51 6.16
CA GLY A 188 -2.56 -18.56 6.85
C GLY A 188 -2.64 -18.81 8.36
N LYS A 189 -2.78 -20.09 8.75
CA LYS A 189 -2.79 -20.52 10.15
C LYS A 189 -1.46 -20.24 10.85
N MET A 190 -0.34 -20.51 10.20
CA MET A 190 1.00 -20.23 10.74
C MET A 190 1.19 -18.71 10.98
N GLU A 191 0.80 -17.86 10.03
CA GLU A 191 0.89 -16.41 10.20
C GLU A 191 0.00 -15.92 11.36
N TYR A 192 -1.20 -16.50 11.50
CA TYR A 192 -2.09 -16.21 12.62
C TYR A 192 -1.49 -16.63 13.97
N ASP A 193 -0.98 -17.86 14.08
CA ASP A 193 -0.35 -18.37 15.31
C ASP A 193 0.87 -17.51 15.70
N TYR A 194 1.66 -17.10 14.70
CA TYR A 194 2.78 -16.19 14.90
C TYR A 194 2.32 -14.85 15.46
N SER A 195 1.23 -14.29 14.91
CA SER A 195 0.64 -13.05 15.42
C SER A 195 0.16 -13.16 16.87
N CYS A 196 -0.42 -14.32 17.24
CA CYS A 196 -0.83 -14.60 18.60
C CYS A 196 0.37 -14.71 19.56
N CYS A 197 1.46 -15.32 19.09
CA CYS A 197 2.72 -15.38 19.85
C CYS A 197 3.29 -13.98 20.09
N ALA A 198 3.36 -13.15 19.04
CA ALA A 198 3.83 -11.77 19.14
C ALA A 198 3.02 -10.95 20.17
N LYS A 199 1.69 -11.07 20.15
CA LYS A 199 0.84 -10.42 21.17
C LYS A 199 1.12 -10.91 22.58
N LYS A 200 1.34 -12.22 22.78
CA LYS A 200 1.73 -12.79 24.10
C LYS A 200 3.09 -12.29 24.57
N CYS A 201 3.99 -11.95 23.66
CA CYS A 201 5.27 -11.30 23.96
C CYS A 201 5.15 -9.80 24.24
N GLY A 202 3.94 -9.23 24.29
CA GLY A 202 3.70 -7.83 24.59
C GLY A 202 3.87 -6.88 23.39
N ILE A 203 3.98 -7.41 22.16
CA ILE A 203 4.03 -6.60 20.96
C ILE A 203 2.64 -6.04 20.65
N ILE A 204 2.54 -4.72 20.52
CA ILE A 204 1.30 -4.05 20.13
C ILE A 204 1.20 -4.11 18.61
N MET A 205 0.15 -4.78 18.15
CA MET A 205 -0.14 -4.90 16.71
C MET A 205 -1.66 -4.85 16.47
N SER A 206 -2.04 -4.62 15.23
CA SER A 206 -3.44 -4.63 14.82
C SER A 206 -4.12 -5.95 15.16
N GLU A 207 -5.45 -5.93 15.26
CA GLU A 207 -6.25 -7.13 15.45
C GLU A 207 -6.00 -8.11 14.29
N THR A 208 -5.87 -9.39 14.62
CA THR A 208 -5.68 -10.47 13.65
C THR A 208 -6.74 -11.52 13.84
N ARG A 209 -7.19 -12.15 12.74
CA ARG A 209 -8.19 -13.20 12.70
C ARG A 209 -7.78 -14.29 11.71
N LEU A 210 -8.12 -15.52 12.03
CA LEU A 210 -8.10 -16.61 11.06
C LEU A 210 -9.52 -16.76 10.48
N PHE A 211 -9.67 -16.46 9.21
CA PHE A 211 -10.92 -16.63 8.47
C PHE A 211 -11.05 -18.08 8.03
N SER A 212 -12.24 -18.66 8.20
CA SER A 212 -12.49 -20.06 7.83
C SER A 212 -12.38 -20.27 6.33
N SER A 213 -11.95 -21.45 5.93
CA SER A 213 -11.87 -21.94 4.57
C SER A 213 -12.26 -23.40 4.53
N GLU A 214 -12.83 -23.86 3.42
CA GLU A 214 -13.08 -25.29 3.16
C GLU A 214 -11.86 -25.94 2.49
N ASN A 215 -10.95 -25.13 1.93
CA ASN A 215 -9.83 -25.58 1.09
C ASN A 215 -8.47 -25.57 1.81
N CYS A 216 -8.36 -24.94 2.99
CA CYS A 216 -7.12 -24.84 3.76
C CYS A 216 -7.41 -24.65 5.25
N GLU A 217 -6.35 -24.59 6.09
CA GLU A 217 -6.50 -24.35 7.53
C GLU A 217 -7.04 -22.95 7.90
N GLY A 218 -7.22 -22.08 6.92
CA GLY A 218 -7.80 -20.76 7.03
C GLY A 218 -6.91 -19.64 6.46
N TYR A 219 -7.53 -18.49 6.23
CA TYR A 219 -6.87 -17.31 5.69
C TYR A 219 -6.51 -16.34 6.82
N PHE A 220 -5.26 -15.87 6.83
CA PHE A 220 -4.84 -14.85 7.77
C PHE A 220 -5.42 -13.49 7.40
N GLY A 221 -6.08 -12.86 8.35
CA GLY A 221 -6.53 -11.49 8.23
C GLY A 221 -5.96 -10.59 9.30
N ILE A 222 -5.66 -9.36 8.91
CA ILE A 222 -5.21 -8.29 9.80
C ILE A 222 -6.03 -7.02 9.55
N LYS A 223 -6.52 -6.43 10.63
CA LYS A 223 -7.23 -5.16 10.57
C LYS A 223 -6.29 -4.05 10.12
N ARG A 224 -6.75 -3.23 9.19
CA ARG A 224 -5.95 -2.13 8.65
C ARG A 224 -5.67 -1.10 9.74
N PHE A 225 -4.39 -0.80 9.98
CA PHE A 225 -3.97 0.23 10.93
C PHE A 225 -4.09 1.65 10.36
N ASP A 226 -4.16 1.77 9.04
CA ASP A 226 -4.28 3.04 8.33
C ASP A 226 -5.74 3.49 8.15
N ARG A 227 -6.68 2.81 8.81
CA ARG A 227 -8.11 3.12 8.86
C ARG A 227 -8.61 3.10 10.29
N ILE A 228 -9.24 4.18 10.72
CA ILE A 228 -9.94 4.26 12.00
C ILE A 228 -11.40 4.50 11.72
N SER A 229 -12.24 3.51 12.01
CA SER A 229 -13.69 3.65 11.90
C SER A 229 -14.26 4.14 13.23
N ASP A 230 -15.06 5.19 13.16
CA ASP A 230 -15.82 5.73 14.27
C ASP A 230 -17.29 5.98 13.86
N LYS A 231 -18.09 6.58 14.76
CA LYS A 231 -19.51 6.88 14.49
C LYS A 231 -19.72 7.91 13.35
N ASN A 232 -18.68 8.63 12.96
CA ASN A 232 -18.73 9.68 11.95
C ASN A 232 -18.20 9.19 10.59
N GLY A 233 -17.70 7.94 10.52
CA GLY A 233 -17.16 7.34 9.30
C GLY A 233 -15.76 6.77 9.49
N THR A 234 -15.08 6.49 8.39
CA THR A 234 -13.71 5.96 8.40
C THR A 234 -12.69 7.05 8.12
N LYS A 235 -11.88 7.37 9.11
CA LYS A 235 -10.74 8.28 8.98
C LYS A 235 -9.51 7.53 8.45
N ARG A 236 -8.76 8.17 7.56
CA ARG A 236 -7.50 7.66 7.01
C ARG A 236 -6.32 8.19 7.81
N ILE A 237 -5.30 7.33 8.01
CA ILE A 237 -4.05 7.72 8.65
C ILE A 237 -2.96 7.78 7.60
N HIS A 238 -2.17 8.85 7.62
CA HIS A 238 -1.00 8.97 6.77
C HIS A 238 0.01 7.87 7.07
N MET A 239 0.47 7.19 6.04
CA MET A 239 1.43 6.10 6.12
C MET A 239 2.61 6.40 5.20
N LEU A 240 3.79 6.03 5.64
CA LEU A 240 5.02 6.18 4.88
C LEU A 240 5.99 5.06 5.27
N THR A 241 6.44 4.28 4.30
CA THR A 241 7.45 3.26 4.57
C THR A 241 8.81 3.88 4.86
N ALA A 242 9.68 3.17 5.56
CA ALA A 242 11.05 3.64 5.81
C ALA A 242 11.84 3.83 4.50
N ALA A 243 11.60 2.99 3.51
CA ALA A 243 12.21 3.10 2.18
C ALA A 243 11.77 4.39 1.47
N ALA A 244 10.48 4.66 1.45
CA ALA A 244 9.92 5.87 0.85
C ALA A 244 10.38 7.15 1.57
N LEU A 245 10.42 7.12 2.91
CA LEU A 245 10.86 8.25 3.72
C LEU A 245 12.32 8.63 3.48
N LEU A 246 13.18 7.62 3.29
CA LEU A 246 14.62 7.79 3.06
C LEU A 246 15.00 7.85 1.58
N GLU A 247 14.01 7.77 0.68
CA GLU A 247 14.22 7.69 -0.77
C GLU A 247 15.23 6.59 -1.12
N LEU A 248 14.95 5.34 -0.66
CA LEU A 248 15.77 4.16 -0.89
C LEU A 248 15.09 3.22 -1.88
N ASN A 249 15.89 2.56 -2.71
CA ASN A 249 15.38 1.51 -3.57
C ASN A 249 14.95 0.29 -2.74
N PHE A 250 13.66 -0.05 -2.76
CA PHE A 250 13.13 -1.21 -2.01
C PHE A 250 13.39 -2.54 -2.71
N GLU A 251 13.66 -2.54 -4.02
CA GLU A 251 14.05 -3.75 -4.78
C GLU A 251 15.46 -4.22 -4.43
N HIS A 252 16.32 -3.28 -3.99
CA HIS A 252 17.68 -3.57 -3.55
C HIS A 252 17.85 -3.14 -2.09
N PRO A 253 17.50 -4.01 -1.13
CA PRO A 253 17.53 -3.68 0.29
C PRO A 253 18.89 -3.18 0.72
N SER A 254 18.99 -1.90 1.08
CA SER A 254 20.22 -1.25 1.52
C SER A 254 20.12 -0.68 2.95
N LEU A 255 18.93 -0.73 3.55
CA LEU A 255 18.70 -0.24 4.90
C LEU A 255 19.13 -1.29 5.92
N ASP A 256 20.20 -1.00 6.67
CA ASP A 256 20.62 -1.83 7.78
C ASP A 256 19.81 -1.53 9.08
N TYR A 257 19.87 -2.45 10.04
CA TYR A 257 19.17 -2.29 11.32
C TYR A 257 19.61 -1.08 12.12
N HIS A 258 20.88 -0.72 12.06
CA HIS A 258 21.41 0.43 12.79
C HIS A 258 20.78 1.73 12.27
N SER A 259 20.67 1.87 10.95
CA SER A 259 20.01 2.99 10.28
C SER A 259 18.51 3.02 10.59
N LEU A 260 17.84 1.85 10.56
CA LEU A 260 16.42 1.74 10.92
C LEU A 260 16.17 2.11 12.39
N MET A 261 17.03 1.68 13.31
CA MET A 261 16.96 2.06 14.73
C MET A 261 17.17 3.57 14.94
N LYS A 262 18.13 4.17 14.21
CA LYS A 262 18.30 5.64 14.23
C LYS A 262 17.06 6.36 13.73
N LEU A 263 16.49 5.89 12.64
CA LEU A 263 15.26 6.45 12.08
C LEU A 263 14.11 6.38 13.09
N THR A 264 13.87 5.21 13.69
CA THR A 264 12.88 5.02 14.74
C THR A 264 13.07 5.99 15.90
N LYS A 265 14.33 6.15 16.37
CA LYS A 265 14.65 7.09 17.44
C LYS A 265 14.31 8.55 17.11
N ILE A 266 14.46 8.94 15.84
CA ILE A 266 14.19 10.32 15.40
C ILE A 266 12.69 10.57 15.25
N LEU A 267 11.95 9.59 14.75
CA LEU A 267 10.56 9.78 14.33
C LEU A 267 9.53 9.46 15.43
N THR A 268 9.87 8.58 16.38
CA THR A 268 8.88 8.11 17.34
C THR A 268 9.01 8.83 18.68
N ARG A 269 7.85 9.03 19.35
CA ARG A 269 7.79 9.69 20.68
C ARG A 269 8.27 8.77 21.78
N ASP A 270 7.87 7.50 21.75
CA ASP A 270 8.30 6.45 22.69
C ASP A 270 9.29 5.51 21.99
N ASN A 271 10.45 6.07 21.66
CA ASN A 271 11.44 5.34 20.87
C ASN A 271 11.97 4.06 21.52
N LYS A 272 12.00 3.96 22.87
CA LYS A 272 12.42 2.75 23.56
C LYS A 272 11.47 1.59 23.30
N LYS A 273 10.16 1.84 23.40
CA LYS A 273 9.12 0.85 23.15
C LYS A 273 9.09 0.43 21.70
N ASP A 274 9.18 1.40 20.78
CA ASP A 274 9.12 1.14 19.34
C ASP A 274 10.38 0.40 18.86
N MET A 275 11.56 0.73 19.38
CA MET A 275 12.80 -0.01 19.11
C MET A 275 12.75 -1.44 19.64
N LEU A 276 12.19 -1.65 20.85
CA LEU A 276 12.00 -2.99 21.41
C LEU A 276 11.05 -3.83 20.56
N SER A 277 9.94 -3.25 20.11
CA SER A 277 9.00 -3.90 19.20
C SER A 277 9.67 -4.29 17.89
N LEU A 278 10.47 -3.41 17.30
CA LEU A 278 11.22 -3.67 16.08
C LEU A 278 12.22 -4.84 16.24
N ILE A 279 12.97 -4.89 17.36
CA ILE A 279 13.89 -6.00 17.67
C ILE A 279 13.12 -7.33 17.77
N HIS A 280 12.01 -7.36 18.48
CA HIS A 280 11.21 -8.58 18.65
C HIS A 280 10.60 -9.09 17.35
N ILE A 281 10.24 -8.21 16.43
CA ILE A 281 9.69 -8.58 15.11
C ILE A 281 10.77 -9.17 14.20
N SER A 282 11.99 -8.67 14.26
CA SER A 282 13.02 -8.94 13.27
C SER A 282 14.04 -10.00 13.67
N GLU A 283 14.38 -10.14 14.95
CA GLU A 283 15.39 -11.10 15.42
C GLU A 283 14.98 -12.58 15.28
N PRO A 284 13.73 -13.01 15.52
CA PRO A 284 13.34 -14.41 15.39
C PRO A 284 13.52 -15.01 14.00
N THR A 285 13.53 -14.19 12.97
CA THR A 285 13.61 -14.64 11.57
C THR A 285 15.04 -14.80 11.05
N ARG A 286 16.05 -14.36 11.79
CA ARG A 286 17.47 -14.39 11.37
C ARG A 286 18.30 -15.57 11.87
N ARG A 287 17.75 -16.43 12.71
CA ARG A 287 18.48 -17.58 13.27
C ARG A 287 18.27 -18.92 12.56
N VAL A 288 18.17 -18.84 11.25
CA VAL A 288 18.23 -20.07 10.45
C VAL A 288 19.47 -20.07 9.60
#